data_ad9090c388c800331a4b122d3e205a2b
#
_entry.id   ad9090c388c800331a4b122d3e205a2b
#
_cell.length_a   1.000
_cell.length_b   1.000
_cell.length_c   1.000
_cell.angle_alpha   90.00
_cell.angle_beta   90.00
_cell.angle_gamma   90.00
#
_symmetry.space_group_name_H-M   'P 1'
#
loop_
_entity.id
_entity.type
_entity.pdbx_description
1 polymer ?
#
loop_
_entity_poly.entity_id
_entity_poly.type
_entity_poly.pdbx_seq_one_letter_code
_entity_poly.pdbx_strand_id
1 'polypeptide(L)'
;MKKLLALVLAACLLMTVVPAFATVADTVAASENLTHDELVEKAKAEEGTFIVYGNTSRISTAAENFSKLYDIPFESNNLKDAEIYTKLESEIKGSAKGADMVMIQDGAQLTYAIEDGWVVNYVPASVKDTVGESDRNPLVHQYINKLFIYNKLGENVPAIKNVWELTAPEMKGNIIFKNPENETVNMNFLVMLTSDAWAEKLAAAYKDWKGEEIDLGSYNNAGYKWIAEFLGNCTFGSSDTTIAEEVSQETAAGKIGLFVLSKLRSSSVLTDNLTVAQYDASENGYTVEPFSGFMYPMYAMISANATRPYTAMLFIEYLMTQEGFQPWGKSIGAYSTSTAVTPNEGDLDITVWKDTLVMEDPEYILDNFDDVSTFAIKYIQK
;
A
#
# COMPACT_ATOMS: atom_id res chain seq x y z
N MET A 1 -66.23 -27.05 -18.61
CA MET A 1 -65.52 -26.51 -17.43
C MET A 1 -64.05 -26.95 -17.32
N LYS A 2 -63.68 -28.20 -17.69
CA LYS A 2 -62.28 -28.69 -17.59
C LYS A 2 -61.29 -28.06 -18.60
N LYS A 3 -61.74 -27.50 -19.71
CA LYS A 3 -60.85 -26.83 -20.72
C LYS A 3 -60.56 -25.35 -20.42
N LEU A 4 -61.41 -24.69 -19.62
CA LEU A 4 -61.18 -23.31 -19.21
C LEU A 4 -60.15 -23.21 -18.04
N LEU A 5 -60.08 -24.25 -17.22
CA LEU A 5 -59.10 -24.29 -16.10
C LEU A 5 -57.66 -24.51 -16.57
N ALA A 6 -57.48 -25.17 -17.72
CA ALA A 6 -56.14 -25.40 -18.28
C ALA A 6 -55.53 -24.14 -18.93
N LEU A 7 -56.36 -23.19 -19.40
CA LEU A 7 -55.89 -21.94 -20.01
C LEU A 7 -55.49 -20.91 -18.96
N VAL A 8 -56.10 -20.94 -17.78
CA VAL A 8 -55.71 -20.03 -16.66
C VAL A 8 -54.44 -20.47 -15.95
N LEU A 9 -54.16 -21.80 -15.88
CA LEU A 9 -52.89 -22.30 -15.33
C LEU A 9 -51.70 -22.07 -16.28
N ALA A 10 -51.93 -22.01 -17.60
CA ALA A 10 -50.85 -21.71 -18.57
C ALA A 10 -50.49 -20.22 -18.64
N ALA A 11 -51.42 -19.33 -18.23
CA ALA A 11 -51.15 -17.87 -18.16
C ALA A 11 -50.40 -17.41 -16.91
N CYS A 12 -50.36 -18.24 -15.85
CA CYS A 12 -49.63 -17.92 -14.61
C CYS A 12 -48.16 -18.38 -14.59
N LEU A 13 -47.66 -19.01 -15.66
CA LEU A 13 -46.29 -19.45 -15.82
C LEU A 13 -45.45 -18.57 -16.76
N LEU A 14 -45.95 -17.39 -17.10
CA LEU A 14 -45.10 -16.29 -17.53
C LEU A 14 -44.47 -15.69 -16.27
N MET A 15 -43.53 -16.43 -15.66
CA MET A 15 -42.53 -15.83 -14.79
C MET A 15 -41.93 -14.71 -15.60
N THR A 16 -42.20 -13.50 -15.19
CA THR A 16 -41.40 -12.34 -15.57
C THR A 16 -39.97 -12.68 -15.16
N VAL A 17 -39.18 -13.13 -16.12
CA VAL A 17 -37.74 -13.10 -15.98
C VAL A 17 -37.44 -11.61 -15.86
N VAL A 18 -37.42 -11.12 -14.62
CA VAL A 18 -36.81 -9.83 -14.33
C VAL A 18 -35.36 -10.03 -14.77
N PRO A 19 -34.90 -9.31 -15.78
CA PRO A 19 -33.49 -9.42 -16.15
C PRO A 19 -32.71 -9.12 -14.87
N ALA A 20 -31.96 -10.09 -14.36
CA ALA A 20 -31.01 -9.83 -13.31
C ALA A 20 -30.09 -8.75 -13.89
N PHE A 21 -30.07 -7.57 -13.29
CA PHE A 21 -29.10 -6.54 -13.67
C PHE A 21 -27.72 -7.18 -13.49
N ALA A 22 -26.88 -7.06 -14.52
CA ALA A 22 -25.52 -7.55 -14.45
C ALA A 22 -24.83 -6.92 -13.23
N THR A 23 -24.18 -7.75 -12.43
CA THR A 23 -23.37 -7.24 -11.30
C THR A 23 -22.15 -6.48 -11.84
N VAL A 24 -21.49 -5.72 -10.98
CA VAL A 24 -20.20 -5.09 -11.33
C VAL A 24 -19.17 -6.15 -11.74
N ALA A 25 -19.14 -7.29 -11.06
CA ALA A 25 -18.27 -8.41 -11.42
C ALA A 25 -18.56 -8.97 -12.81
N ASP A 26 -19.85 -9.16 -13.15
CA ASP A 26 -20.25 -9.59 -14.50
C ASP A 26 -19.85 -8.56 -15.57
N THR A 27 -20.01 -7.27 -15.27
CA THR A 27 -19.63 -6.17 -16.16
C THR A 27 -18.12 -6.15 -16.40
N VAL A 28 -17.32 -6.30 -15.33
CA VAL A 28 -15.86 -6.38 -15.42
C VAL A 28 -15.42 -7.60 -16.22
N ALA A 29 -15.97 -8.78 -15.94
CA ALA A 29 -15.66 -10.01 -16.67
C ALA A 29 -15.99 -9.91 -18.17
N ALA A 30 -17.13 -9.29 -18.51
CA ALA A 30 -17.51 -9.06 -19.91
C ALA A 30 -16.63 -8.02 -20.62
N SER A 31 -15.83 -7.27 -19.89
CA SER A 31 -15.01 -6.14 -20.38
C SER A 31 -13.53 -6.46 -20.54
N GLU A 32 -13.09 -7.68 -20.25
CA GLU A 32 -11.66 -8.07 -20.26
C GLU A 32 -10.92 -7.81 -21.58
N ASN A 33 -11.64 -7.79 -22.70
CA ASN A 33 -11.07 -7.62 -24.03
C ASN A 33 -11.52 -6.32 -24.71
N LEU A 34 -12.13 -5.38 -23.99
CA LEU A 34 -12.46 -4.07 -24.56
C LEU A 34 -11.18 -3.33 -24.96
N THR A 35 -11.23 -2.72 -26.12
CA THR A 35 -10.23 -1.74 -26.52
C THR A 35 -10.36 -0.47 -25.71
N HIS A 36 -9.32 0.35 -25.68
CA HIS A 36 -9.36 1.65 -25.03
C HIS A 36 -10.54 2.52 -25.52
N ASP A 37 -10.72 2.60 -26.83
CA ASP A 37 -11.79 3.43 -27.43
C ASP A 37 -13.18 2.94 -27.02
N GLU A 38 -13.42 1.63 -27.04
CA GLU A 38 -14.68 1.03 -26.58
C GLU A 38 -14.94 1.30 -25.09
N LEU A 39 -13.87 1.24 -24.27
CA LEU A 39 -13.97 1.53 -22.84
C LEU A 39 -14.28 3.02 -22.61
N VAL A 40 -13.66 3.93 -23.37
CA VAL A 40 -13.95 5.38 -23.33
C VAL A 40 -15.40 5.66 -23.71
N GLU A 41 -15.92 5.04 -24.79
CA GLU A 41 -17.32 5.22 -25.20
C GLU A 41 -18.31 4.77 -24.11
N LYS A 42 -18.05 3.60 -23.51
CA LYS A 42 -18.88 3.07 -22.42
C LYS A 42 -18.82 3.95 -21.18
N ALA A 43 -17.63 4.40 -20.76
CA ALA A 43 -17.43 5.26 -19.61
C ALA A 43 -18.14 6.62 -19.76
N LYS A 44 -18.10 7.20 -20.97
CA LYS A 44 -18.82 8.44 -21.29
C LYS A 44 -20.34 8.29 -21.36
N ALA A 45 -20.83 7.09 -21.61
CA ALA A 45 -22.26 6.79 -21.62
C ALA A 45 -22.84 6.62 -20.21
N GLU A 46 -22.01 6.43 -19.19
CA GLU A 46 -22.44 6.36 -17.80
C GLU A 46 -22.81 7.75 -17.27
N GLU A 47 -23.93 7.84 -16.54
CA GLU A 47 -24.40 9.09 -15.94
C GLU A 47 -23.95 9.25 -14.48
N GLY A 48 -23.95 10.48 -14.00
CA GLY A 48 -23.64 10.83 -12.60
C GLY A 48 -22.16 11.12 -12.36
N THR A 49 -21.79 11.23 -11.10
CA THR A 49 -20.42 11.57 -10.65
C THR A 49 -19.64 10.30 -10.34
N PHE A 50 -18.44 10.17 -10.87
CA PHE A 50 -17.47 9.13 -10.53
C PHE A 50 -16.88 9.40 -9.15
N ILE A 51 -16.97 8.43 -8.22
CA ILE A 51 -16.51 8.59 -6.85
C ILE A 51 -15.33 7.68 -6.58
N VAL A 52 -14.21 8.27 -6.12
CA VAL A 52 -12.99 7.52 -5.79
C VAL A 52 -12.56 7.79 -4.36
N TYR A 53 -12.25 6.72 -3.61
CA TYR A 53 -11.59 6.80 -2.31
C TYR A 53 -10.13 6.38 -2.41
N GLY A 54 -9.26 7.06 -1.69
CA GLY A 54 -7.86 6.67 -1.60
C GLY A 54 -7.19 7.26 -0.36
N ASN A 55 -6.09 6.68 0.05
CA ASN A 55 -5.37 7.09 1.26
C ASN A 55 -4.24 8.10 1.01
N THR A 56 -4.29 8.79 -0.11
CA THR A 56 -3.34 9.84 -0.49
C THR A 56 -4.02 10.96 -1.27
N SER A 57 -3.64 12.20 -1.01
CA SER A 57 -4.12 13.35 -1.78
C SER A 57 -3.73 13.30 -3.26
N ARG A 58 -2.77 12.46 -3.65
CA ARG A 58 -2.35 12.27 -5.05
C ARG A 58 -3.46 11.68 -5.90
N ILE A 59 -4.36 10.88 -5.31
CA ILE A 59 -5.53 10.35 -6.02
C ILE A 59 -6.45 11.46 -6.50
N SER A 60 -6.63 12.53 -5.72
CA SER A 60 -7.43 13.68 -6.11
C SER A 60 -6.81 14.40 -7.32
N THR A 61 -5.47 14.53 -7.36
CA THR A 61 -4.78 15.10 -8.51
C THR A 61 -4.92 14.22 -9.75
N ALA A 62 -4.80 12.90 -9.60
CA ALA A 62 -5.00 11.96 -10.71
C ALA A 62 -6.43 12.02 -11.26
N ALA A 63 -7.44 12.05 -10.36
CA ALA A 63 -8.83 12.14 -10.73
C ALA A 63 -9.16 13.49 -11.42
N GLU A 64 -8.56 14.59 -10.97
CA GLU A 64 -8.69 15.88 -11.64
C GLU A 64 -8.12 15.87 -13.06
N ASN A 65 -6.93 15.28 -13.26
CA ASN A 65 -6.31 15.16 -14.57
C ASN A 65 -7.14 14.27 -15.51
N PHE A 66 -7.60 13.14 -14.99
CA PHE A 66 -8.50 12.23 -15.69
C PHE A 66 -9.81 12.91 -16.12
N SER A 67 -10.44 13.65 -15.21
CA SER A 67 -11.66 14.41 -15.48
C SER A 67 -11.47 15.42 -16.62
N LYS A 68 -10.35 16.13 -16.63
CA LYS A 68 -10.01 17.08 -17.71
C LYS A 68 -9.80 16.40 -19.05
N LEU A 69 -9.22 15.18 -19.04
CA LEU A 69 -8.93 14.41 -20.25
C LEU A 69 -10.20 13.85 -20.90
N TYR A 70 -11.12 13.31 -20.08
CA TYR A 70 -12.29 12.57 -20.58
C TYR A 70 -13.62 13.32 -20.44
N ASP A 71 -13.63 14.51 -19.81
CA ASP A 71 -14.84 15.29 -19.48
C ASP A 71 -15.83 14.51 -18.63
N ILE A 72 -15.33 13.81 -17.62
CA ILE A 72 -16.11 12.99 -16.68
C ILE A 72 -16.12 13.68 -15.30
N PRO A 73 -17.29 14.01 -14.73
CA PRO A 73 -17.39 14.60 -13.40
C PRO A 73 -16.93 13.61 -12.31
N PHE A 74 -16.15 14.08 -11.36
CA PHE A 74 -15.61 13.25 -10.29
C PHE A 74 -15.77 13.85 -8.90
N GLU A 75 -15.71 12.98 -7.90
CA GLU A 75 -15.52 13.29 -6.49
C GLU A 75 -14.40 12.40 -5.95
N SER A 76 -13.46 12.96 -5.21
CA SER A 76 -12.37 12.19 -4.60
C SER A 76 -12.33 12.43 -3.10
N ASN A 77 -12.15 11.36 -2.33
CA ASN A 77 -12.07 11.41 -0.88
C ASN A 77 -10.72 10.82 -0.43
N ASN A 78 -9.93 11.65 0.25
CA ASN A 78 -8.68 11.23 0.88
C ASN A 78 -8.99 10.75 2.29
N LEU A 79 -8.97 9.43 2.50
CA LEU A 79 -9.37 8.73 3.72
C LEU A 79 -8.25 7.81 4.17
N LYS A 80 -8.20 7.43 5.44
CA LYS A 80 -7.33 6.35 5.91
C LYS A 80 -7.87 4.99 5.46
N ASP A 81 -6.99 3.98 5.32
CA ASP A 81 -7.41 2.64 4.90
C ASP A 81 -8.56 2.09 5.76
N ALA A 82 -8.45 2.13 7.07
CA ALA A 82 -9.52 1.68 7.96
C ALA A 82 -10.87 2.42 7.76
N GLU A 83 -10.82 3.71 7.39
CA GLU A 83 -12.03 4.47 7.05
C GLU A 83 -12.62 4.03 5.71
N ILE A 84 -11.75 3.71 4.71
CA ILE A 84 -12.18 3.20 3.41
C ILE A 84 -12.89 1.86 3.58
N TYR A 85 -12.32 0.92 4.32
CA TYR A 85 -12.93 -0.39 4.57
C TYR A 85 -14.26 -0.28 5.31
N THR A 86 -14.33 0.54 6.35
CA THR A 86 -15.57 0.78 7.10
C THR A 86 -16.67 1.37 6.21
N LYS A 87 -16.31 2.31 5.32
CA LYS A 87 -17.25 2.90 4.37
C LYS A 87 -17.70 1.88 3.33
N LEU A 88 -16.79 1.13 2.72
CA LEU A 88 -17.11 0.07 1.75
C LEU A 88 -18.10 -0.93 2.35
N GLU A 89 -17.80 -1.46 3.53
CA GLU A 89 -18.67 -2.41 4.24
C GLU A 89 -20.07 -1.82 4.44
N SER A 90 -20.15 -0.59 4.95
CA SER A 90 -21.43 0.10 5.22
C SER A 90 -22.21 0.36 3.94
N GLU A 91 -21.56 0.81 2.88
CA GLU A 91 -22.17 1.15 1.60
C GLU A 91 -22.70 -0.09 0.89
N ILE A 92 -21.94 -1.19 0.91
CA ILE A 92 -22.33 -2.45 0.28
C ILE A 92 -23.46 -3.13 1.06
N LYS A 93 -23.32 -3.29 2.38
CA LYS A 93 -24.37 -3.88 3.23
C LYS A 93 -25.65 -3.04 3.25
N GLY A 94 -25.52 -1.72 3.19
CA GLY A 94 -26.63 -0.77 3.14
C GLY A 94 -27.21 -0.56 1.74
N SER A 95 -26.63 -1.14 0.69
CA SER A 95 -26.96 -0.90 -0.71
C SER A 95 -27.00 0.62 -1.04
N ALA A 96 -26.09 1.37 -0.42
CA ALA A 96 -26.00 2.82 -0.61
C ALA A 96 -25.01 3.13 -1.74
N LYS A 97 -25.22 4.27 -2.41
CA LYS A 97 -24.23 4.79 -3.34
C LYS A 97 -22.97 5.18 -2.56
N GLY A 98 -21.83 4.69 -3.02
CA GLY A 98 -20.52 4.93 -2.43
C GLY A 98 -19.45 5.11 -3.48
N ALA A 99 -18.24 4.65 -3.18
CA ALA A 99 -17.14 4.66 -4.12
C ALA A 99 -17.41 3.77 -5.33
N ASP A 100 -17.02 4.24 -6.53
CA ASP A 100 -16.92 3.41 -7.73
C ASP A 100 -15.57 2.68 -7.79
N MET A 101 -14.52 3.31 -7.23
CA MET A 101 -13.16 2.77 -7.20
C MET A 101 -12.48 3.13 -5.88
N VAL A 102 -11.65 2.22 -5.37
CA VAL A 102 -10.83 2.45 -4.17
C VAL A 102 -9.36 2.19 -4.46
N MET A 103 -8.49 2.99 -3.82
CA MET A 103 -7.05 2.79 -3.80
C MET A 103 -6.60 2.62 -2.35
N ILE A 104 -6.08 1.44 -2.01
CA ILE A 104 -5.84 0.97 -0.65
C ILE A 104 -4.47 0.30 -0.52
N GLN A 105 -3.87 0.35 0.68
CA GLN A 105 -2.52 -0.16 0.96
C GLN A 105 -2.52 -1.46 1.74
N ASP A 106 -3.52 -1.70 2.59
CA ASP A 106 -3.56 -2.85 3.49
C ASP A 106 -4.00 -4.12 2.74
N GLY A 107 -3.01 -4.92 2.31
CA GLY A 107 -3.24 -6.15 1.57
C GLY A 107 -3.97 -7.22 2.38
N ALA A 108 -3.78 -7.25 3.69
CA ALA A 108 -4.46 -8.21 4.55
C ALA A 108 -5.97 -7.91 4.63
N GLN A 109 -6.36 -6.66 4.90
CA GLN A 109 -7.77 -6.28 4.86
C GLN A 109 -8.37 -6.37 3.45
N LEU A 110 -7.57 -6.15 2.40
CA LEU A 110 -8.01 -6.34 1.02
C LEU A 110 -8.42 -7.80 0.75
N THR A 111 -7.72 -8.77 1.31
CA THR A 111 -8.09 -10.19 1.18
C THR A 111 -9.50 -10.43 1.67
N TYR A 112 -9.86 -9.93 2.85
CA TYR A 112 -11.25 -10.00 3.33
C TYR A 112 -12.24 -9.28 2.42
N ALA A 113 -11.89 -8.08 1.94
CA ALA A 113 -12.78 -7.34 1.05
C ALA A 113 -13.03 -8.06 -0.29
N ILE A 114 -12.06 -8.83 -0.78
CA ILE A 114 -12.22 -9.68 -1.98
C ILE A 114 -13.09 -10.89 -1.66
N GLU A 115 -12.82 -11.60 -0.56
CA GLU A 115 -13.56 -12.80 -0.15
C GLU A 115 -15.03 -12.50 0.14
N ASP A 116 -15.30 -11.36 0.80
CA ASP A 116 -16.66 -10.88 1.07
C ASP A 116 -17.34 -10.24 -0.15
N GLY A 117 -16.63 -10.14 -1.28
CA GLY A 117 -17.17 -9.59 -2.53
C GLY A 117 -17.45 -8.09 -2.47
N TRP A 118 -16.70 -7.32 -1.67
CA TRP A 118 -16.86 -5.86 -1.59
C TRP A 118 -16.14 -5.12 -2.71
N VAL A 119 -15.13 -5.75 -3.28
CA VAL A 119 -14.33 -5.19 -4.38
C VAL A 119 -14.13 -6.21 -5.50
N VAL A 120 -13.89 -5.71 -6.69
CA VAL A 120 -13.64 -6.49 -7.90
C VAL A 120 -12.30 -6.10 -8.48
N ASN A 121 -11.46 -7.09 -8.76
CA ASN A 121 -10.19 -6.88 -9.44
C ASN A 121 -10.40 -6.63 -10.94
N TYR A 122 -9.65 -5.71 -11.51
CA TYR A 122 -9.62 -5.46 -12.95
C TYR A 122 -8.19 -5.20 -13.41
N VAL A 123 -7.76 -5.92 -14.43
CA VAL A 123 -6.48 -5.71 -15.11
C VAL A 123 -6.77 -5.26 -16.53
N PRO A 124 -6.49 -3.99 -16.90
CA PRO A 124 -6.73 -3.50 -18.24
C PRO A 124 -5.97 -4.32 -19.29
N ALA A 125 -6.61 -4.62 -20.42
CA ALA A 125 -5.97 -5.37 -21.51
C ALA A 125 -4.68 -4.70 -22.01
N SER A 126 -4.68 -3.37 -22.05
CA SER A 126 -3.54 -2.54 -22.49
C SER A 126 -2.30 -2.63 -21.60
N VAL A 127 -2.45 -3.08 -20.34
CA VAL A 127 -1.32 -3.16 -19.38
C VAL A 127 -0.93 -4.59 -18.98
N LYS A 128 -1.67 -5.60 -19.47
CA LYS A 128 -1.38 -7.01 -19.14
C LYS A 128 0.09 -7.38 -19.37
N ASP A 129 0.69 -6.94 -20.48
CA ASP A 129 2.05 -7.27 -20.83
C ASP A 129 3.11 -6.42 -20.13
N THR A 130 2.71 -5.36 -19.45
CA THR A 130 3.61 -4.43 -18.75
C THR A 130 3.63 -4.61 -17.25
N VAL A 131 2.67 -5.33 -16.67
CA VAL A 131 2.58 -5.64 -15.24
C VAL A 131 2.95 -7.10 -15.00
N GLY A 132 3.81 -7.36 -14.01
CA GLY A 132 4.19 -8.72 -13.61
C GLY A 132 2.99 -9.55 -13.18
N GLU A 133 3.04 -10.86 -13.39
CA GLU A 133 1.91 -11.76 -13.07
C GLU A 133 1.55 -11.71 -11.58
N SER A 134 2.54 -11.64 -10.69
CA SER A 134 2.35 -11.50 -9.24
C SER A 134 1.62 -10.22 -8.83
N ASP A 135 1.66 -9.19 -9.68
CA ASP A 135 1.12 -7.86 -9.37
C ASP A 135 -0.26 -7.63 -10.02
N ARG A 136 -0.89 -8.67 -10.62
CA ARG A 136 -2.18 -8.57 -11.34
C ARG A 136 -3.39 -9.01 -10.52
N ASN A 137 -3.20 -9.84 -9.50
CA ASN A 137 -4.32 -10.38 -8.73
C ASN A 137 -4.00 -10.46 -7.23
N PRO A 138 -4.42 -9.43 -6.47
CA PRO A 138 -5.06 -8.17 -6.89
C PRO A 138 -4.11 -7.24 -7.65
N LEU A 139 -4.67 -6.31 -8.47
CA LEU A 139 -3.85 -5.36 -9.23
C LEU A 139 -3.13 -4.39 -8.30
N VAL A 140 -1.82 -4.48 -8.29
CA VAL A 140 -0.94 -3.54 -7.61
C VAL A 140 -0.64 -2.37 -8.55
N HIS A 141 -1.09 -1.17 -8.21
CA HIS A 141 -0.79 0.04 -8.96
C HIS A 141 0.68 0.45 -8.80
N GLN A 142 1.17 0.39 -7.57
CA GLN A 142 2.53 0.81 -7.22
C GLN A 142 2.99 0.18 -5.92
N TYR A 143 4.31 0.23 -5.70
CA TYR A 143 4.93 0.01 -4.42
C TYR A 143 5.44 1.32 -3.83
N ILE A 144 5.39 1.42 -2.50
CA ILE A 144 5.91 2.55 -1.72
C ILE A 144 6.88 2.00 -0.70
N ASN A 145 8.05 2.62 -0.57
CA ASN A 145 9.05 2.22 0.41
C ASN A 145 9.15 3.19 1.59
N LYS A 146 9.43 2.63 2.78
CA LYS A 146 9.86 3.34 3.98
C LYS A 146 11.25 2.85 4.35
N LEU A 147 12.15 3.80 4.52
CA LEU A 147 13.57 3.51 4.77
C LEU A 147 14.02 4.10 6.10
N PHE A 148 15.10 3.56 6.64
CA PHE A 148 15.84 4.23 7.68
C PHE A 148 16.55 5.45 7.09
N ILE A 149 16.14 6.62 7.52
CA ILE A 149 16.63 7.93 7.06
C ILE A 149 17.14 8.68 8.28
N TYR A 150 18.35 9.19 8.21
CA TYR A 150 18.96 9.87 9.35
C TYR A 150 19.36 11.31 9.03
N ASN A 151 19.48 12.10 10.10
CA ASN A 151 20.01 13.46 10.05
C ASN A 151 21.54 13.40 9.95
N LYS A 152 22.08 13.98 8.86
CA LYS A 152 23.53 13.99 8.55
C LYS A 152 24.27 15.22 9.06
N LEU A 153 23.63 16.10 9.84
CA LEU A 153 24.18 17.37 10.34
C LEU A 153 25.11 17.22 11.56
N GLY A 154 25.70 16.10 11.81
CA GLY A 154 26.61 15.89 12.95
C GLY A 154 27.99 15.45 12.51
N GLU A 155 29.01 15.80 13.31
CA GLU A 155 30.37 15.31 13.06
C GLU A 155 30.52 13.80 13.28
N ASN A 156 29.64 13.19 14.08
CA ASN A 156 29.65 11.77 14.44
C ASN A 156 28.29 11.12 14.16
N VAL A 157 27.85 11.16 12.92
CA VAL A 157 26.61 10.47 12.52
C VAL A 157 26.90 8.98 12.45
N PRO A 158 26.22 8.13 13.26
CA PRO A 158 26.44 6.69 13.23
C PRO A 158 26.00 6.13 11.89
N ALA A 159 26.94 5.52 11.18
CA ALA A 159 26.63 4.75 9.99
C ALA A 159 26.09 3.39 10.43
N ILE A 160 24.76 3.23 10.41
CA ILE A 160 24.10 1.96 10.75
C ILE A 160 24.36 0.96 9.64
N LYS A 161 24.93 -0.19 9.99
CA LYS A 161 25.18 -1.31 9.06
C LYS A 161 24.33 -2.53 9.37
N ASN A 162 23.74 -2.57 10.55
CA ASN A 162 22.95 -3.70 11.01
C ASN A 162 21.75 -3.18 11.82
N VAL A 163 20.58 -3.73 11.57
CA VAL A 163 19.34 -3.29 12.26
C VAL A 163 19.38 -3.50 13.77
N TRP A 164 20.24 -4.40 14.26
CA TRP A 164 20.44 -4.61 15.70
C TRP A 164 21.13 -3.43 16.38
N GLU A 165 21.84 -2.58 15.65
CA GLU A 165 22.40 -1.34 16.21
C GLU A 165 21.28 -0.40 16.69
N LEU A 166 20.08 -0.48 16.09
CA LEU A 166 18.91 0.29 16.53
C LEU A 166 18.35 -0.16 17.88
N THR A 167 18.72 -1.36 18.34
CA THR A 167 18.29 -1.89 19.65
C THR A 167 19.25 -1.52 20.78
N ALA A 168 20.39 -0.94 20.45
CA ALA A 168 21.40 -0.57 21.43
C ALA A 168 20.89 0.53 22.40
N PRO A 169 21.31 0.53 23.68
CA PRO A 169 20.83 1.48 24.69
C PRO A 169 21.02 2.96 24.31
N GLU A 170 22.11 3.28 23.60
CA GLU A 170 22.43 4.62 23.11
C GLU A 170 21.43 5.15 22.05
N MET A 171 20.66 4.27 21.41
CA MET A 171 19.63 4.64 20.44
C MET A 171 18.31 5.03 21.08
N LYS A 172 18.16 4.88 22.39
CA LYS A 172 16.91 5.21 23.08
C LYS A 172 16.53 6.68 22.90
N GLY A 173 15.35 6.91 22.32
CA GLY A 173 14.82 8.24 21.99
C GLY A 173 15.45 8.90 20.76
N ASN A 174 16.36 8.21 20.07
CA ASN A 174 17.00 8.67 18.85
C ASN A 174 16.36 8.10 17.58
N ILE A 175 15.36 7.24 17.71
CA ILE A 175 14.62 6.65 16.60
C ILE A 175 13.20 7.19 16.61
N ILE A 176 12.73 7.70 15.46
CA ILE A 176 11.35 8.15 15.30
C ILE A 176 10.64 7.25 14.30
N PHE A 177 9.62 6.56 14.78
CA PHE A 177 8.79 5.67 13.96
C PHE A 177 7.34 6.14 13.99
N LYS A 178 6.65 6.05 12.86
CA LYS A 178 5.21 6.35 12.82
C LYS A 178 4.47 5.29 13.62
N ASN A 179 3.62 5.74 14.57
CA ASN A 179 2.91 4.82 15.45
C ASN A 179 2.17 3.75 14.64
N PRO A 180 2.50 2.46 14.81
CA PRO A 180 1.88 1.35 14.07
C PRO A 180 0.37 1.20 14.31
N GLU A 181 -0.15 1.71 15.43
CA GLU A 181 -1.60 1.74 15.70
C GLU A 181 -2.34 2.74 14.80
N ASN A 182 -1.64 3.70 14.19
CA ASN A 182 -2.21 4.73 13.32
C ASN A 182 -2.13 4.42 11.83
N GLU A 183 -1.32 3.43 11.44
CA GLU A 183 -1.13 3.05 10.04
C GLU A 183 -0.75 1.56 9.94
N THR A 184 -1.66 0.79 9.39
CA THR A 184 -1.58 -0.68 9.37
C THR A 184 -0.31 -1.21 8.70
N VAL A 185 0.17 -0.60 7.61
CA VAL A 185 1.40 -1.06 6.93
C VAL A 185 2.64 -1.01 7.83
N ASN A 186 2.67 -0.15 8.85
CA ASN A 186 3.76 -0.15 9.84
C ASN A 186 3.64 -1.35 10.80
N MET A 187 2.42 -1.76 11.14
CA MET A 187 2.19 -2.97 11.93
C MET A 187 2.48 -4.22 11.06
N ASN A 188 2.04 -4.23 9.81
CA ASN A 188 2.33 -5.31 8.86
C ASN A 188 3.83 -5.57 8.73
N PHE A 189 4.64 -4.51 8.66
CA PHE A 189 6.10 -4.63 8.69
C PHE A 189 6.58 -5.38 9.93
N LEU A 190 6.08 -5.04 11.12
CA LEU A 190 6.46 -5.74 12.35
C LEU A 190 5.98 -7.21 12.33
N VAL A 191 4.79 -7.47 11.82
CA VAL A 191 4.27 -8.85 11.66
C VAL A 191 5.21 -9.66 10.78
N MET A 192 5.62 -9.14 9.64
CA MET A 192 6.53 -9.84 8.72
C MET A 192 7.83 -10.28 9.37
N LEU A 193 8.38 -9.47 10.29
CA LEU A 193 9.63 -9.78 10.99
C LEU A 193 9.53 -11.02 11.90
N THR A 194 8.32 -11.45 12.27
CA THR A 194 8.10 -12.64 13.11
C THR A 194 8.04 -13.94 12.31
N SER A 195 7.98 -13.87 10.97
CA SER A 195 8.02 -15.05 10.11
C SER A 195 9.35 -15.80 10.25
N ASP A 196 9.33 -17.11 10.06
CA ASP A 196 10.53 -17.95 10.17
C ASP A 196 11.67 -17.43 9.31
N ALA A 197 11.36 -17.06 8.05
CA ALA A 197 12.35 -16.54 7.11
C ALA A 197 13.02 -15.24 7.60
N TRP A 198 12.25 -14.29 8.16
CA TRP A 198 12.82 -13.06 8.68
C TRP A 198 13.48 -13.24 10.05
N ALA A 199 12.93 -14.11 10.89
CA ALA A 199 13.54 -14.44 12.18
C ALA A 199 14.93 -15.10 12.01
N GLU A 200 15.09 -15.98 11.02
CA GLU A 200 16.39 -16.57 10.69
C GLU A 200 17.38 -15.52 10.18
N LYS A 201 16.96 -14.61 9.29
CA LYS A 201 17.81 -13.51 8.82
C LYS A 201 18.23 -12.57 9.96
N LEU A 202 17.29 -12.24 10.86
CA LEU A 202 17.59 -11.43 12.04
C LEU A 202 18.56 -12.12 12.99
N ALA A 203 18.41 -13.43 13.23
CA ALA A 203 19.35 -14.18 14.06
C ALA A 203 20.76 -14.23 13.46
N ALA A 204 20.86 -14.43 12.13
CA ALA A 204 22.14 -14.37 11.43
C ALA A 204 22.78 -12.98 11.52
N ALA A 205 22.02 -11.92 11.27
CA ALA A 205 22.50 -10.54 11.39
C ALA A 205 22.93 -10.19 12.83
N TYR A 206 22.27 -10.73 13.86
CA TYR A 206 22.72 -10.58 15.26
C TYR A 206 24.09 -11.21 15.49
N LYS A 207 24.26 -12.44 14.98
CA LYS A 207 25.54 -13.16 15.07
C LYS A 207 26.67 -12.41 14.37
N ASP A 208 26.40 -11.84 13.20
CA ASP A 208 27.39 -11.04 12.47
C ASP A 208 27.74 -9.74 13.24
N TRP A 209 26.76 -9.12 13.91
CA TRP A 209 27.00 -7.91 14.70
C TRP A 209 27.71 -8.16 16.02
N LYS A 210 27.31 -9.21 16.77
CA LYS A 210 27.83 -9.49 18.12
C LYS A 210 28.96 -10.53 18.17
N GLY A 211 29.09 -11.36 17.13
CA GLY A 211 30.03 -12.48 17.10
C GLY A 211 29.56 -13.71 17.87
N GLU A 212 28.33 -13.75 18.34
CA GLU A 212 27.73 -14.84 19.11
C GLU A 212 26.29 -15.11 18.72
N GLU A 213 25.79 -16.31 19.02
CA GLU A 213 24.39 -16.65 18.78
C GLU A 213 23.45 -15.81 19.65
N ILE A 214 22.28 -15.47 19.10
CA ILE A 214 21.29 -14.67 19.80
C ILE A 214 20.70 -15.43 20.99
N ASP A 215 20.74 -14.83 22.18
CA ASP A 215 19.94 -15.29 23.31
C ASP A 215 18.54 -14.70 23.21
N LEU A 216 17.56 -15.58 22.94
CA LEU A 216 16.16 -15.19 22.79
C LEU A 216 15.49 -14.85 24.13
N GLY A 217 16.03 -15.35 25.27
CA GLY A 217 15.37 -15.20 26.57
C GLY A 217 13.92 -15.75 26.54
N SER A 218 12.94 -14.87 26.75
CA SER A 218 11.50 -15.24 26.72
C SER A 218 10.80 -14.98 25.39
N TYR A 219 11.51 -14.55 24.37
CA TYR A 219 10.91 -14.24 23.05
C TYR A 219 10.80 -15.50 22.19
N ASN A 220 9.75 -15.58 21.40
CA ASN A 220 9.47 -16.74 20.53
C ASN A 220 10.55 -16.94 19.46
N ASN A 221 11.05 -15.84 18.88
CA ASN A 221 12.11 -15.85 17.88
C ASN A 221 12.83 -14.49 17.83
N ALA A 222 13.81 -14.35 16.95
CA ALA A 222 14.61 -13.12 16.81
C ALA A 222 13.78 -11.91 16.37
N GLY A 223 12.71 -12.12 15.61
CA GLY A 223 11.79 -11.06 15.19
C GLY A 223 11.07 -10.43 16.39
N TYR A 224 10.48 -11.22 17.26
CA TYR A 224 9.85 -10.72 18.50
C TYR A 224 10.84 -9.98 19.39
N LYS A 225 12.07 -10.49 19.53
CA LYS A 225 13.09 -9.83 20.31
C LYS A 225 13.47 -8.47 19.70
N TRP A 226 13.72 -8.42 18.40
CA TRP A 226 14.06 -7.19 17.71
C TRP A 226 12.93 -6.15 17.83
N ILE A 227 11.68 -6.54 17.60
CA ILE A 227 10.50 -5.67 17.74
C ILE A 227 10.44 -5.04 19.13
N ALA A 228 10.59 -5.85 20.18
CA ALA A 228 10.52 -5.38 21.56
C ALA A 228 11.61 -4.33 21.88
N GLU A 229 12.85 -4.61 21.48
CA GLU A 229 14.00 -3.75 21.74
C GLU A 229 13.97 -2.50 20.85
N PHE A 230 13.63 -2.63 19.57
CA PHE A 230 13.48 -1.50 18.63
C PHE A 230 12.38 -0.54 19.09
N LEU A 231 11.16 -1.03 19.33
CA LEU A 231 10.05 -0.19 19.80
C LEU A 231 10.34 0.43 21.17
N GLY A 232 11.08 -0.27 22.02
CA GLY A 232 11.53 0.26 23.32
C GLY A 232 12.49 1.45 23.22
N ASN A 233 13.16 1.60 22.07
CA ASN A 233 14.05 2.73 21.76
C ASN A 233 13.37 3.84 20.94
N CYS A 234 12.19 3.56 20.34
CA CYS A 234 11.50 4.52 19.50
C CYS A 234 10.79 5.63 20.29
N THR A 235 10.69 6.79 19.66
CA THR A 235 9.61 7.76 19.85
C THR A 235 8.63 7.66 18.69
N PHE A 236 7.36 8.02 18.90
CA PHE A 236 6.31 7.78 17.91
C PHE A 236 5.77 9.07 17.30
N GLY A 237 5.91 9.18 15.97
CA GLY A 237 5.34 10.27 15.19
C GLY A 237 3.93 9.99 14.68
N SER A 238 3.20 11.05 14.32
CA SER A 238 1.82 10.94 13.82
C SER A 238 1.72 10.79 12.29
N SER A 239 2.74 11.26 11.55
CA SER A 239 2.78 11.21 10.09
C SER A 239 4.22 11.18 9.58
N ASP A 240 4.41 10.62 8.37
CA ASP A 240 5.73 10.63 7.71
C ASP A 240 6.24 12.06 7.47
N THR A 241 5.36 13.04 7.29
CA THR A 241 5.75 14.44 7.13
C THR A 241 6.32 15.01 8.43
N THR A 242 5.62 14.84 9.55
CA THR A 242 6.07 15.35 10.85
C THR A 242 7.36 14.67 11.30
N ILE A 243 7.51 13.37 11.01
CA ILE A 243 8.74 12.64 11.32
C ILE A 243 9.92 13.19 10.51
N ALA A 244 9.75 13.38 9.19
CA ALA A 244 10.80 13.92 8.34
C ALA A 244 11.20 15.34 8.78
N GLU A 245 10.24 16.19 9.12
CA GLU A 245 10.47 17.53 9.64
C GLU A 245 11.21 17.51 10.99
N GLU A 246 10.83 16.61 11.90
CA GLU A 246 11.50 16.48 13.21
C GLU A 246 12.93 15.96 13.06
N VAL A 247 13.13 14.91 12.27
CA VAL A 247 14.47 14.35 12.03
C VAL A 247 15.37 15.37 11.33
N SER A 248 14.83 16.25 10.49
CA SER A 248 15.62 17.24 9.74
C SER A 248 16.13 18.44 10.55
N GLN A 249 15.70 18.62 11.79
CA GLN A 249 16.11 19.76 12.63
C GLN A 249 17.61 19.72 12.92
N GLU A 250 18.24 20.89 13.05
CA GLU A 250 19.65 21.00 13.45
C GLU A 250 19.93 20.36 14.81
N THR A 251 18.95 20.41 15.71
CA THR A 251 19.04 19.80 17.05
C THR A 251 18.85 18.27 17.04
N ALA A 252 18.51 17.69 15.90
CA ALA A 252 18.25 16.28 15.72
C ALA A 252 19.43 15.53 15.05
N ALA A 253 20.64 16.09 15.11
CA ALA A 253 21.84 15.45 14.55
C ALA A 253 22.00 14.01 15.06
N GLY A 254 22.15 13.05 14.13
CA GLY A 254 22.26 11.62 14.45
C GLY A 254 20.94 10.90 14.77
N LYS A 255 19.80 11.59 14.82
CA LYS A 255 18.49 10.90 14.90
C LYS A 255 18.15 10.20 13.57
N ILE A 256 17.38 9.13 13.73
CA ILE A 256 16.92 8.29 12.62
C ILE A 256 15.40 8.28 12.60
N GLY A 257 14.82 8.35 11.41
CA GLY A 257 13.41 8.11 11.19
C GLY A 257 13.20 6.92 10.26
N LEU A 258 12.12 6.18 10.46
CA LEU A 258 11.63 5.18 9.50
C LEU A 258 10.37 5.74 8.83
N PHE A 259 10.52 6.24 7.60
CA PHE A 259 9.43 6.92 6.88
C PHE A 259 9.60 6.84 5.35
N VAL A 260 8.56 7.27 4.62
CA VAL A 260 8.54 7.15 3.15
C VAL A 260 9.67 7.95 2.50
N LEU A 261 10.42 7.30 1.61
CA LEU A 261 11.56 7.89 0.90
C LEU A 261 11.17 9.17 0.12
N SER A 262 9.94 9.24 -0.37
CA SER A 262 9.45 10.41 -1.12
C SER A 262 9.48 11.72 -0.33
N LYS A 263 9.54 11.68 1.00
CA LYS A 263 9.69 12.87 1.85
C LYS A 263 11.06 13.49 1.76
N LEU A 264 12.10 12.70 1.50
CA LEU A 264 13.48 13.17 1.41
C LEU A 264 13.65 14.32 0.41
N ARG A 265 12.83 14.35 -0.65
CA ARG A 265 12.88 15.39 -1.69
C ARG A 265 11.67 16.33 -1.69
N SER A 266 10.89 16.36 -0.62
CA SER A 266 9.73 17.25 -0.54
C SER A 266 10.10 18.72 -0.29
N SER A 267 11.30 18.99 0.21
CA SER A 267 11.86 20.33 0.39
C SER A 267 13.39 20.33 0.36
N SER A 268 14.01 21.48 0.11
CA SER A 268 15.48 21.64 0.14
C SER A 268 16.05 21.30 1.52
N VAL A 269 15.39 21.73 2.60
CA VAL A 269 15.83 21.43 3.97
C VAL A 269 15.92 19.94 4.22
N LEU A 270 14.90 19.16 3.80
CA LEU A 270 14.92 17.72 3.96
C LEU A 270 16.01 17.07 3.11
N THR A 271 16.19 17.53 1.86
CA THR A 271 17.25 17.03 0.97
C THR A 271 18.65 17.32 1.51
N ASP A 272 18.85 18.52 2.08
CA ASP A 272 20.16 18.96 2.56
C ASP A 272 20.53 18.32 3.90
N ASN A 273 19.57 18.10 4.79
CA ASN A 273 19.81 17.66 6.16
C ASN A 273 19.69 16.13 6.36
N LEU A 274 19.05 15.42 5.44
CA LEU A 274 18.74 14.01 5.57
C LEU A 274 19.48 13.16 4.52
N THR A 275 19.72 11.90 4.88
CA THR A 275 20.21 10.88 3.94
C THR A 275 19.69 9.50 4.35
N VAL A 276 19.59 8.60 3.36
CA VAL A 276 19.24 7.20 3.58
C VAL A 276 20.39 6.49 4.29
N ALA A 277 20.08 5.67 5.28
CA ALA A 277 21.10 4.90 5.99
C ALA A 277 21.80 3.93 5.02
N GLN A 278 23.13 4.09 4.94
CA GLN A 278 24.01 3.19 4.19
C GLN A 278 23.65 2.93 2.72
N TYR A 279 23.18 3.97 2.02
CA TYR A 279 23.06 3.87 0.58
C TYR A 279 24.38 4.25 -0.10
N ASP A 280 24.97 3.31 -0.82
CA ASP A 280 26.09 3.57 -1.74
C ASP A 280 25.60 3.46 -3.19
N ALA A 281 25.40 4.62 -3.83
CA ALA A 281 24.98 4.68 -5.23
C ALA A 281 25.99 4.10 -6.21
N SER A 282 27.28 4.03 -5.84
CA SER A 282 28.35 3.49 -6.69
C SER A 282 28.34 1.95 -6.74
N GLU A 283 27.83 1.33 -5.69
CA GLU A 283 27.76 -0.13 -5.57
C GLU A 283 26.34 -0.68 -5.80
N ASN A 284 25.35 0.20 -6.09
CA ASN A 284 23.93 -0.16 -6.17
C ASN A 284 23.42 -0.91 -4.93
N GLY A 285 24.00 -0.60 -3.76
CA GLY A 285 23.84 -1.41 -2.57
C GLY A 285 23.34 -0.62 -1.37
N TYR A 286 22.38 -1.20 -0.65
CA TYR A 286 22.10 -0.92 0.73
C TYR A 286 22.89 -1.92 1.55
N THR A 287 23.57 -1.42 2.58
CA THR A 287 24.43 -2.25 3.41
C THR A 287 23.87 -2.41 4.82
N VAL A 288 22.63 -2.02 5.08
CA VAL A 288 21.97 -2.28 6.38
C VAL A 288 21.39 -3.69 6.37
N GLU A 289 22.01 -4.57 7.13
CA GLU A 289 21.61 -5.97 7.23
C GLU A 289 20.62 -6.21 8.39
N PRO A 290 19.62 -7.07 8.22
CA PRO A 290 19.28 -7.81 6.99
C PRO A 290 18.25 -7.09 6.11
N PHE A 291 17.89 -5.84 6.42
CA PHE A 291 16.99 -5.00 5.64
C PHE A 291 17.23 -3.50 5.88
N SER A 292 16.98 -2.68 4.87
CA SER A 292 17.11 -1.21 4.94
C SER A 292 15.79 -0.48 5.23
N GLY A 293 14.73 -1.22 5.48
CA GLY A 293 13.37 -0.74 5.68
C GLY A 293 12.35 -1.74 5.16
N PHE A 294 11.20 -1.24 4.72
CA PHE A 294 10.14 -2.09 4.17
C PHE A 294 9.44 -1.44 2.98
N MET A 295 8.75 -2.27 2.21
CA MET A 295 8.02 -1.87 1.02
C MET A 295 6.64 -2.52 1.00
N TYR A 296 5.64 -1.76 0.61
CA TYR A 296 4.25 -2.21 0.62
C TYR A 296 3.52 -1.79 -0.65
N PRO A 297 2.55 -2.61 -1.10
CA PRO A 297 1.78 -2.33 -2.31
C PRO A 297 0.67 -1.30 -2.06
N MET A 298 0.23 -0.68 -3.16
CA MET A 298 -1.01 0.08 -3.24
C MET A 298 -1.87 -0.53 -4.34
N TYR A 299 -3.04 -0.99 -3.97
CA TYR A 299 -3.96 -1.69 -4.85
C TYR A 299 -5.00 -0.76 -5.44
N ALA A 300 -5.43 -1.05 -6.68
CA ALA A 300 -6.48 -0.33 -7.38
C ALA A 300 -7.66 -1.29 -7.66
N MET A 301 -8.80 -1.09 -6.98
CA MET A 301 -9.93 -2.02 -6.99
C MET A 301 -11.24 -1.30 -7.34
N ILE A 302 -12.12 -1.98 -8.07
CA ILE A 302 -13.48 -1.49 -8.36
C ILE A 302 -14.39 -1.89 -7.20
N SER A 303 -15.24 -0.97 -6.72
CA SER A 303 -16.24 -1.30 -5.71
C SER A 303 -17.34 -2.20 -6.29
N ALA A 304 -17.78 -3.20 -5.52
CA ALA A 304 -18.81 -4.14 -5.99
C ALA A 304 -20.19 -3.50 -6.20
N ASN A 305 -20.41 -2.30 -5.65
CA ASN A 305 -21.63 -1.50 -5.88
C ASN A 305 -21.36 -0.25 -6.73
N ALA A 306 -20.26 -0.24 -7.51
CA ALA A 306 -19.94 0.85 -8.41
C ALA A 306 -21.14 1.19 -9.33
N THR A 307 -21.48 2.46 -9.38
CA THR A 307 -22.53 2.97 -10.28
C THR A 307 -21.98 3.32 -11.67
N ARG A 308 -20.64 3.44 -11.76
CA ARG A 308 -19.89 3.76 -12.97
C ARG A 308 -18.73 2.79 -13.20
N PRO A 309 -19.00 1.47 -13.38
CA PRO A 309 -17.95 0.47 -13.49
C PRO A 309 -17.03 0.66 -14.71
N TYR A 310 -17.53 1.13 -15.85
CA TYR A 310 -16.68 1.41 -17.01
C TYR A 310 -15.76 2.62 -16.79
N THR A 311 -16.24 3.63 -16.07
CA THR A 311 -15.39 4.77 -15.67
C THR A 311 -14.31 4.33 -14.67
N ALA A 312 -14.64 3.44 -13.73
CA ALA A 312 -13.67 2.89 -12.79
C ALA A 312 -12.60 2.07 -13.54
N MET A 313 -12.99 1.23 -14.49
CA MET A 313 -12.05 0.49 -15.36
C MET A 313 -11.15 1.43 -16.16
N LEU A 314 -11.72 2.48 -16.79
CA LEU A 314 -10.96 3.47 -17.55
C LEU A 314 -9.99 4.27 -16.66
N PHE A 315 -10.40 4.60 -15.43
CA PHE A 315 -9.53 5.30 -14.49
C PHE A 315 -8.38 4.40 -14.03
N ILE A 316 -8.62 3.10 -13.77
CA ILE A 316 -7.55 2.14 -13.46
C ILE A 316 -6.57 2.03 -14.64
N GLU A 317 -7.08 1.94 -15.88
CA GLU A 317 -6.23 1.94 -17.07
C GLU A 317 -5.37 3.21 -17.15
N TYR A 318 -5.97 4.38 -16.96
CA TYR A 318 -5.28 5.66 -16.94
C TYR A 318 -4.18 5.70 -15.87
N LEU A 319 -4.47 5.25 -14.64
CA LEU A 319 -3.50 5.25 -13.53
C LEU A 319 -2.24 4.43 -13.83
N MET A 320 -2.34 3.41 -14.69
CA MET A 320 -1.21 2.55 -15.09
C MET A 320 -0.38 3.13 -16.24
N THR A 321 -0.70 4.32 -16.74
CA THR A 321 0.06 5.04 -17.77
C THR A 321 1.06 6.02 -17.15
N GLN A 322 2.04 6.48 -17.95
CA GLN A 322 2.99 7.51 -17.52
C GLN A 322 2.28 8.80 -17.07
N GLU A 323 1.22 9.22 -17.78
CA GLU A 323 0.45 10.43 -17.45
C GLU A 323 -0.36 10.24 -16.15
N GLY A 324 -1.05 9.11 -16.01
CA GLY A 324 -1.85 8.81 -14.82
C GLY A 324 -1.01 8.60 -13.57
N PHE A 325 0.20 8.06 -13.72
CA PHE A 325 1.15 7.90 -12.62
C PHE A 325 1.86 9.21 -12.20
N GLN A 326 1.82 10.25 -13.01
CA GLN A 326 2.54 11.52 -12.80
C GLN A 326 2.37 12.13 -11.40
N PRO A 327 1.21 12.07 -10.72
CA PRO A 327 1.08 12.59 -9.35
C PRO A 327 2.01 11.90 -8.34
N TRP A 328 2.34 10.62 -8.54
CA TRP A 328 3.28 9.85 -7.71
C TRP A 328 4.70 9.94 -8.25
N GLY A 329 4.84 10.03 -9.56
CA GLY A 329 6.11 10.09 -10.27
C GLY A 329 6.90 11.40 -10.14
N LYS A 330 6.48 12.34 -9.28
CA LYS A 330 7.20 13.62 -9.04
C LYS A 330 8.37 13.49 -8.08
N SER A 331 8.44 12.40 -7.35
CA SER A 331 9.48 12.14 -6.34
C SER A 331 9.85 10.67 -6.32
N ILE A 332 11.08 10.37 -5.91
CA ILE A 332 11.53 9.00 -5.66
C ILE A 332 10.68 8.32 -4.58
N GLY A 333 10.70 6.98 -4.54
CA GLY A 333 10.07 6.17 -3.49
C GLY A 333 8.60 5.81 -3.76
N ALA A 334 8.14 5.93 -5.01
CA ALA A 334 6.88 5.36 -5.49
C ALA A 334 7.14 4.72 -6.86
N TYR A 335 6.88 3.43 -6.97
CA TYR A 335 7.30 2.59 -8.09
C TYR A 335 6.09 1.97 -8.76
N SER A 336 5.77 2.39 -9.98
CA SER A 336 4.72 1.74 -10.77
C SER A 336 5.09 0.27 -11.03
N THR A 337 4.09 -0.61 -10.98
CA THR A 337 4.26 -2.00 -11.41
C THR A 337 4.25 -2.16 -12.93
N SER A 338 3.78 -1.13 -13.65
CA SER A 338 3.80 -1.10 -15.10
C SER A 338 5.18 -0.67 -15.63
N THR A 339 5.83 -1.53 -16.40
CA THR A 339 7.09 -1.24 -17.08
C THR A 339 6.97 -0.17 -18.17
N ALA A 340 5.74 0.22 -18.54
CA ALA A 340 5.48 1.35 -19.44
C ALA A 340 5.67 2.72 -18.75
N VAL A 341 5.77 2.74 -17.40
CA VAL A 341 6.03 3.95 -16.61
C VAL A 341 7.52 4.05 -16.35
N THR A 342 8.13 5.11 -16.85
CA THR A 342 9.56 5.37 -16.61
C THR A 342 9.80 5.79 -15.17
N PRO A 343 10.72 5.16 -14.44
CA PRO A 343 11.13 5.58 -13.10
C PRO A 343 11.65 7.03 -13.08
N ASN A 344 11.62 7.66 -11.91
CA ASN A 344 12.21 8.99 -11.73
C ASN A 344 13.72 8.96 -11.95
N GLU A 345 14.27 10.01 -12.54
CA GLU A 345 15.70 10.17 -12.68
C GLU A 345 16.40 10.12 -11.30
N GLY A 346 17.39 9.27 -11.18
CA GLY A 346 18.16 9.07 -9.94
C GLY A 346 17.47 8.22 -8.88
N ASP A 347 16.34 7.58 -9.19
CA ASP A 347 15.77 6.52 -8.36
C ASP A 347 16.35 5.15 -8.75
N LEU A 348 16.31 4.22 -7.81
CA LEU A 348 16.73 2.85 -8.08
C LEU A 348 15.61 2.06 -8.74
N ASP A 349 15.99 1.00 -9.43
CA ASP A 349 15.04 0.04 -9.96
C ASP A 349 14.26 -0.65 -8.83
N ILE A 350 12.99 -0.92 -9.09
CA ILE A 350 12.09 -1.59 -8.12
C ILE A 350 12.64 -2.95 -7.67
N THR A 351 13.38 -3.65 -8.52
CA THR A 351 13.97 -4.96 -8.17
C THR A 351 15.01 -4.84 -7.07
N VAL A 352 15.83 -3.78 -7.09
CA VAL A 352 16.81 -3.49 -6.02
C VAL A 352 16.09 -3.32 -4.69
N TRP A 353 14.98 -2.61 -4.69
CA TRP A 353 14.17 -2.42 -3.48
C TRP A 353 13.54 -3.71 -2.98
N LYS A 354 12.98 -4.53 -3.86
CA LYS A 354 12.38 -5.83 -3.51
C LYS A 354 13.38 -6.78 -2.86
N ASP A 355 14.65 -6.69 -3.25
CA ASP A 355 15.74 -7.54 -2.71
C ASP A 355 16.23 -7.07 -1.33
N THR A 356 16.11 -5.78 -1.00
CA THR A 356 16.72 -5.19 0.20
C THR A 356 15.72 -4.75 1.27
N LEU A 357 14.42 -4.84 0.98
CA LEU A 357 13.35 -4.41 1.87
C LEU A 357 12.47 -5.58 2.31
N VAL A 358 11.87 -5.42 3.49
CA VAL A 358 10.82 -6.35 3.94
C VAL A 358 9.57 -6.12 3.09
N MET A 359 9.15 -7.16 2.37
CA MET A 359 7.92 -7.16 1.58
C MET A 359 6.78 -7.77 2.39
N GLU A 360 5.54 -7.29 2.15
CA GLU A 360 4.35 -7.88 2.75
C GLU A 360 4.01 -9.23 2.13
N ASP A 361 3.60 -10.16 2.99
CA ASP A 361 2.89 -11.39 2.65
C ASP A 361 1.50 -11.30 3.30
N PRO A 362 0.43 -11.01 2.53
CA PRO A 362 -0.90 -10.80 3.08
C PRO A 362 -1.46 -12.01 3.84
N GLU A 363 -1.16 -13.25 3.42
CA GLU A 363 -1.62 -14.46 4.10
C GLU A 363 -0.94 -14.59 5.47
N TYR A 364 0.38 -14.43 5.51
CA TYR A 364 1.10 -14.47 6.77
C TYR A 364 0.64 -13.36 7.73
N ILE A 365 0.41 -12.16 7.21
CA ILE A 365 -0.07 -11.02 8.00
C ILE A 365 -1.44 -11.34 8.60
N LEU A 366 -2.39 -11.84 7.81
CA LEU A 366 -3.73 -12.21 8.29
C LEU A 366 -3.67 -13.16 9.47
N ASP A 367 -2.87 -14.21 9.36
CA ASP A 367 -2.79 -15.28 10.36
C ASP A 367 -2.12 -14.82 11.66
N ASN A 368 -1.26 -13.79 11.62
CA ASN A 368 -0.41 -13.40 12.74
C ASN A 368 -0.63 -11.98 13.27
N PHE A 369 -1.49 -11.18 12.64
CA PHE A 369 -1.67 -9.77 12.96
C PHE A 369 -2.09 -9.53 14.41
N ASP A 370 -3.09 -10.26 14.90
CA ASP A 370 -3.65 -10.06 16.24
C ASP A 370 -2.63 -10.39 17.34
N ASP A 371 -1.88 -11.46 17.18
CA ASP A 371 -0.87 -11.88 18.15
C ASP A 371 0.30 -10.88 18.20
N VAL A 372 0.82 -10.49 17.04
CA VAL A 372 1.95 -9.57 16.94
C VAL A 372 1.57 -8.16 17.32
N SER A 373 0.39 -7.67 16.93
CA SER A 373 -0.09 -6.34 17.32
C SER A 373 -0.28 -6.26 18.85
N THR A 374 -0.91 -7.27 19.46
CA THR A 374 -1.05 -7.39 20.92
C THR A 374 0.31 -7.40 21.63
N PHE A 375 1.31 -8.02 21.02
CA PHE A 375 2.67 -8.01 21.54
C PHE A 375 3.32 -6.64 21.42
N ALA A 376 3.27 -6.02 20.23
CA ALA A 376 3.92 -4.75 19.92
C ALA A 376 3.39 -3.56 20.75
N ILE A 377 2.06 -3.50 20.94
CA ILE A 377 1.39 -2.45 21.71
C ILE A 377 1.98 -2.28 23.12
N LYS A 378 2.45 -3.36 23.76
CA LYS A 378 3.09 -3.31 25.08
C LYS A 378 4.36 -2.43 25.13
N TYR A 379 4.97 -2.19 23.98
CA TYR A 379 6.20 -1.39 23.85
C TYR A 379 5.93 0.00 23.25
N ILE A 380 4.79 0.19 22.59
CA ILE A 380 4.38 1.49 22.04
C ILE A 380 3.82 2.41 23.13
N GLN A 381 3.13 1.87 24.12
CA GLN A 381 2.44 2.63 25.17
C GLN A 381 3.30 2.92 26.41
N LYS A 382 4.60 2.69 26.34
CA LYS A 382 5.54 3.01 27.43
C LYS A 382 6.16 4.39 27.25
#